data_7dc6d14740ea66f41360c9b3f19e4bb6
#
_entry.id   7dc6d14740ea66f41360c9b3f19e4bb6
#
_cell.length_a   1.000
_cell.length_b   1.000
_cell.length_c   1.000
_cell.angle_alpha   90.00
_cell.angle_beta   90.00
_cell.angle_gamma   90.00
#
_symmetry.space_group_name_H-M   'P 1'
#
loop_
_entity.id
_entity.type
_entity.pdbx_description
1 polymer ?
#
loop_
_entity_poly.entity_id
_entity_poly.type
_entity_poly.pdbx_seq_one_letter_code
_entity_poly.pdbx_strand_id
1 'polypeptide(L)'
;MGWASAPYDPFWANQHPRRAAWMSLAGPGANFVLAALAALLIHVGIWTHVLAPPDSASFTHIVASVKPGAAGAASLLSVLFSLNLLLGVFNLLPVPPLDGFGALGLLLPEEAARKLQNLPRQMRGFSMIGLLIAWRLFDPLFDPVFTLALGALYPSYGF
;
A
#
# COMPACT_ATOMS: atom_id res chain seq x y z
N MET A 1 1.49 23.29 2.71
CA MET A 1 1.75 21.90 2.28
C MET A 1 2.94 21.40 3.10
N GLY A 2 2.73 20.39 3.97
CA GLY A 2 3.81 19.78 4.74
C GLY A 2 4.44 18.64 3.97
N TRP A 3 5.76 18.63 3.84
CA TRP A 3 6.51 17.51 3.31
C TRP A 3 7.12 16.76 4.51
N ALA A 4 6.77 15.51 4.67
CA ALA A 4 7.48 14.62 5.59
C ALA A 4 8.43 13.77 4.76
N SER A 5 9.73 14.00 4.91
CA SER A 5 10.76 13.09 4.39
C SER A 5 11.55 12.54 5.57
N ALA A 6 11.65 11.24 5.68
CA ALA A 6 12.65 10.65 6.56
C ALA A 6 14.04 11.00 6.01
N PRO A 7 14.96 11.53 6.83
CA PRO A 7 16.31 11.81 6.37
C PRO A 7 16.98 10.50 5.96
N TYR A 8 17.14 10.32 4.67
CA TYR A 8 17.79 9.17 4.08
C TYR A 8 19.22 9.57 3.73
N ASP A 9 20.20 9.00 4.43
CA ASP A 9 21.60 9.23 4.11
C ASP A 9 21.99 8.48 2.83
N PRO A 10 22.23 9.20 1.72
CA PRO A 10 22.62 8.61 0.46
C PRO A 10 23.93 7.86 0.52
N PHE A 11 24.84 8.31 1.36
CA PHE A 11 26.17 7.71 1.49
C PHE A 11 26.05 6.33 2.18
N TRP A 12 25.28 6.28 3.27
CA TRP A 12 24.98 5.03 3.94
C TRP A 12 24.29 4.02 3.02
N ALA A 13 23.31 4.48 2.22
CA ALA A 13 22.59 3.63 1.28
C ALA A 13 23.51 3.01 0.21
N ASN A 14 24.47 3.80 -0.30
CA ASN A 14 25.47 3.30 -1.25
C ASN A 14 26.40 2.24 -0.63
N GLN A 15 26.69 2.37 0.67
CA GLN A 15 27.49 1.37 1.41
C GLN A 15 26.69 0.12 1.73
N HIS A 16 25.37 0.23 1.91
CA HIS A 16 24.49 -0.87 2.33
C HIS A 16 23.27 -1.03 1.40
N PRO A 17 23.47 -1.32 0.10
CA PRO A 17 22.39 -1.30 -0.88
C PRO A 17 21.25 -2.27 -0.57
N ARG A 18 21.54 -3.44 -0.03
CA ARG A 18 20.51 -4.41 0.38
C ARG A 18 19.69 -3.94 1.58
N ARG A 19 20.33 -3.31 2.58
CA ARG A 19 19.61 -2.77 3.73
C ARG A 19 18.72 -1.60 3.33
N ALA A 20 19.19 -0.75 2.43
CA ALA A 20 18.41 0.34 1.86
C ALA A 20 17.18 -0.19 1.08
N ALA A 21 17.33 -1.28 0.32
CA ALA A 21 16.23 -1.93 -0.37
C ALA A 21 15.20 -2.55 0.60
N TRP A 22 15.62 -3.15 1.73
CA TRP A 22 14.71 -3.58 2.79
C TRP A 22 13.97 -2.41 3.44
N MET A 23 14.64 -1.27 3.66
CA MET A 23 14.00 -0.06 4.18
C MET A 23 12.90 0.45 3.24
N SER A 24 13.08 0.34 1.93
CA SER A 24 12.05 0.68 0.95
C SER A 24 10.78 -0.19 1.08
N LEU A 25 10.89 -1.42 1.57
CA LEU A 25 9.71 -2.26 1.82
C LEU A 25 8.98 -1.93 3.12
N ALA A 26 9.58 -1.19 4.03
CA ALA A 26 8.98 -0.90 5.33
C ALA A 26 7.68 -0.07 5.20
N GLY A 27 7.65 0.90 4.27
CA GLY A 27 6.46 1.71 4.00
C GLY A 27 5.26 0.88 3.49
N PRO A 28 5.39 0.20 2.34
CA PRO A 28 4.36 -0.71 1.85
C PRO A 28 3.98 -1.80 2.85
N GLY A 29 4.97 -2.37 3.54
CA GLY A 29 4.75 -3.37 4.59
C GLY A 29 3.88 -2.84 5.73
N ALA A 30 4.14 -1.63 6.22
CA ALA A 30 3.32 -0.99 7.25
C ALA A 30 1.87 -0.78 6.76
N ASN A 31 1.68 -0.37 5.51
CA ASN A 31 0.35 -0.22 4.93
C ASN A 31 -0.40 -1.56 4.89
N PHE A 32 0.23 -2.66 4.48
CA PHE A 32 -0.42 -3.97 4.50
C PHE A 32 -0.74 -4.45 5.92
N VAL A 33 0.12 -4.16 6.90
CA VAL A 33 -0.17 -4.46 8.32
C VAL A 33 -1.39 -3.67 8.79
N LEU A 34 -1.50 -2.39 8.45
CA LEU A 34 -2.66 -1.56 8.82
C LEU A 34 -3.94 -2.03 8.12
N ALA A 35 -3.88 -2.43 6.85
CA ALA A 35 -5.02 -3.04 6.16
C ALA A 35 -5.45 -4.35 6.82
N ALA A 36 -4.50 -5.21 7.18
CA ALA A 36 -4.78 -6.46 7.89
C ALA A 36 -5.39 -6.23 9.29
N LEU A 37 -4.91 -5.23 10.01
CA LEU A 37 -5.50 -4.83 11.29
C LEU A 37 -6.93 -4.31 11.12
N ALA A 38 -7.20 -3.51 10.09
CA ALA A 38 -8.55 -3.06 9.76
C ALA A 38 -9.46 -4.26 9.43
N ALA A 39 -8.99 -5.22 8.62
CA ALA A 39 -9.71 -6.46 8.31
C ALA A 39 -10.03 -7.26 9.57
N LEU A 40 -9.07 -7.41 10.48
CA LEU A 40 -9.28 -8.09 11.76
C LEU A 40 -10.36 -7.39 12.61
N LEU A 41 -10.31 -6.06 12.70
CA LEU A 41 -11.31 -5.28 13.45
C LEU A 41 -12.69 -5.38 12.81
N ILE A 42 -12.78 -5.41 11.48
CA ILE A 42 -14.03 -5.67 10.75
C ILE A 42 -14.59 -7.04 11.14
N HIS A 43 -13.78 -8.10 11.13
CA HIS A 43 -14.23 -9.44 11.53
C HIS A 43 -14.70 -9.51 12.98
N VAL A 44 -13.97 -8.86 13.90
CA VAL A 44 -14.40 -8.75 15.31
C VAL A 44 -15.73 -8.02 15.41
N GLY A 45 -15.92 -6.93 14.66
CA GLY A 45 -17.17 -6.17 14.59
C GLY A 45 -18.35 -7.00 14.08
N ILE A 46 -18.11 -7.84 13.06
CA ILE A 46 -19.12 -8.75 12.51
C ILE A 46 -19.46 -9.86 13.54
N TRP A 47 -18.44 -10.45 14.14
CA TRP A 47 -18.65 -11.49 15.17
C TRP A 47 -19.41 -10.98 16.39
N THR A 48 -19.22 -9.72 16.78
CA THR A 48 -19.96 -9.08 17.88
C THR A 48 -21.32 -8.51 17.47
N HIS A 49 -21.76 -8.71 16.23
CA HIS A 49 -23.01 -8.17 15.66
C HIS A 49 -23.12 -6.64 15.74
N VAL A 50 -22.00 -5.94 15.72
CA VAL A 50 -21.94 -4.46 15.63
C VAL A 50 -21.86 -4.02 14.18
N LEU A 51 -21.16 -4.81 13.36
CA LEU A 51 -20.94 -4.59 11.94
C LEU A 51 -21.52 -5.76 11.12
N ALA A 52 -21.72 -5.53 9.81
CA ALA A 52 -22.15 -6.54 8.86
C ALA A 52 -21.43 -6.33 7.52
N PRO A 53 -21.30 -7.37 6.68
CA PRO A 53 -20.93 -7.19 5.29
C PRO A 53 -21.93 -6.25 4.60
N PRO A 54 -21.48 -5.39 3.68
CA PRO A 54 -22.37 -4.48 2.95
C PRO A 54 -23.10 -5.23 1.83
N ASP A 55 -24.23 -4.72 1.37
CA ASP A 55 -24.94 -5.25 0.19
C ASP A 55 -24.11 -5.07 -1.10
N SER A 56 -23.29 -4.02 -1.14
CA SER A 56 -22.32 -3.75 -2.21
C SER A 56 -21.06 -3.13 -1.64
N ALA A 57 -19.91 -3.71 -1.94
CA ALA A 57 -18.63 -3.19 -1.49
C ALA A 57 -18.13 -2.07 -2.42
N SER A 58 -17.62 -1.01 -1.82
CA SER A 58 -16.94 0.07 -2.53
C SER A 58 -15.73 0.55 -1.73
N PHE A 59 -14.87 1.37 -2.31
CA PHE A 59 -13.65 1.85 -1.66
C PHE A 59 -13.89 2.49 -0.27
N THR A 60 -14.99 3.20 -0.09
CA THR A 60 -15.37 3.85 1.17
C THR A 60 -16.42 3.09 1.97
N HIS A 61 -16.89 1.97 1.46
CA HIS A 61 -17.97 1.18 2.07
C HIS A 61 -17.65 -0.31 2.01
N ILE A 62 -16.64 -0.72 2.77
CA ILE A 62 -16.19 -2.12 2.88
C ILE A 62 -17.04 -2.89 3.89
N VAL A 63 -17.56 -2.22 4.91
CA VAL A 63 -18.38 -2.80 5.97
C VAL A 63 -19.52 -1.86 6.33
N ALA A 64 -20.67 -2.41 6.67
CA ALA A 64 -21.86 -1.69 7.12
C ALA A 64 -22.00 -1.77 8.66
N SER A 65 -22.66 -0.78 9.26
CA SER A 65 -23.01 -0.79 10.68
C SER A 65 -24.39 -1.40 10.90
N VAL A 66 -24.49 -2.31 11.88
CA VAL A 66 -25.78 -2.86 12.37
C VAL A 66 -26.36 -1.97 13.45
N LYS A 67 -25.51 -1.42 14.32
CA LYS A 67 -25.95 -0.59 15.46
C LYS A 67 -25.91 0.91 15.12
N PRO A 68 -26.89 1.71 15.54
CA PRO A 68 -26.97 3.14 15.18
C PRO A 68 -25.72 3.97 15.53
N GLY A 69 -24.99 3.62 16.57
CA GLY A 69 -23.77 4.33 16.98
C GLY A 69 -22.49 3.88 16.29
N ALA A 70 -22.53 2.84 15.46
CA ALA A 70 -21.33 2.22 14.87
C ALA A 70 -21.02 2.73 13.44
N ALA A 71 -21.84 3.60 12.87
CA ALA A 71 -21.67 4.07 11.49
C ALA A 71 -20.30 4.75 11.25
N GLY A 72 -19.85 5.58 12.20
CA GLY A 72 -18.54 6.22 12.11
C GLY A 72 -17.38 5.22 12.15
N ALA A 73 -17.49 4.17 12.98
CA ALA A 73 -16.49 3.11 13.03
C ALA A 73 -16.46 2.30 11.73
N ALA A 74 -17.63 1.96 11.17
CA ALA A 74 -17.74 1.25 9.88
C ALA A 74 -17.06 2.05 8.76
N SER A 75 -17.35 3.35 8.66
CA SER A 75 -16.73 4.23 7.65
C SER A 75 -15.21 4.35 7.86
N LEU A 76 -14.77 4.52 9.10
CA LEU A 76 -13.34 4.62 9.43
C LEU A 76 -12.60 3.33 9.05
N LEU A 77 -13.13 2.16 9.41
CA LEU A 77 -12.52 0.87 9.08
C LEU A 77 -12.53 0.60 7.59
N SER A 78 -13.59 0.99 6.88
CA SER A 78 -13.65 0.88 5.41
C SER A 78 -12.55 1.70 4.76
N VAL A 79 -12.41 2.97 5.13
CA VAL A 79 -11.35 3.84 4.60
C VAL A 79 -9.96 3.36 5.02
N LEU A 80 -9.78 2.95 6.27
CA LEU A 80 -8.49 2.44 6.77
C LEU A 80 -8.05 1.22 5.98
N PHE A 81 -8.94 0.26 5.73
CA PHE A 81 -8.65 -0.92 4.92
C PHE A 81 -8.27 -0.55 3.49
N SER A 82 -9.17 0.15 2.80
CA SER A 82 -9.02 0.44 1.37
C SER A 82 -7.84 1.36 1.08
N LEU A 83 -7.67 2.42 1.88
CA LEU A 83 -6.58 3.38 1.68
C LEU A 83 -5.21 2.75 1.94
N ASN A 84 -5.07 1.94 2.99
CA ASN A 84 -3.80 1.27 3.25
C ASN A 84 -3.50 0.18 2.23
N LEU A 85 -4.50 -0.55 1.75
CA LEU A 85 -4.33 -1.50 0.65
C LEU A 85 -3.86 -0.76 -0.63
N LEU A 86 -4.51 0.35 -0.97
CA LEU A 86 -4.16 1.20 -2.10
C LEU A 86 -2.72 1.71 -1.99
N LEU A 87 -2.37 2.30 -0.84
CA LEU A 87 -1.02 2.84 -0.60
C LEU A 87 0.05 1.75 -0.63
N GLY A 88 -0.26 0.57 -0.08
CA GLY A 88 0.64 -0.58 -0.12
C GLY A 88 0.93 -1.03 -1.55
N VAL A 89 -0.12 -1.22 -2.36
CA VAL A 89 0.01 -1.62 -3.77
C VAL A 89 0.69 -0.55 -4.59
N PHE A 90 0.28 0.72 -4.44
CA PHE A 90 0.85 1.84 -5.18
C PHE A 90 2.35 1.98 -4.92
N ASN A 91 2.75 1.97 -3.65
CA ASN A 91 4.16 2.12 -3.28
C ASN A 91 5.02 0.90 -3.67
N LEU A 92 4.43 -0.27 -3.92
CA LEU A 92 5.16 -1.44 -4.46
C LEU A 92 5.40 -1.40 -5.96
N LEU A 93 4.82 -0.46 -6.71
CA LEU A 93 5.10 -0.33 -8.14
C LEU A 93 6.62 -0.11 -8.38
N PRO A 94 7.23 -0.85 -9.32
CA PRO A 94 8.67 -0.82 -9.55
C PRO A 94 9.10 0.39 -10.39
N VAL A 95 8.58 1.57 -10.08
CA VAL A 95 8.84 2.83 -10.79
C VAL A 95 9.21 3.95 -9.82
N PRO A 96 10.20 4.79 -10.13
CA PRO A 96 10.57 5.92 -9.26
C PRO A 96 9.45 7.00 -9.27
N PRO A 97 9.21 7.69 -8.17
CA PRO A 97 9.96 7.71 -6.91
C PRO A 97 9.43 6.72 -5.85
N LEU A 98 8.68 5.69 -6.24
CA LEU A 98 7.99 4.78 -5.32
C LEU A 98 8.96 3.79 -4.66
N ASP A 99 8.57 3.28 -3.50
CA ASP A 99 9.38 2.37 -2.69
C ASP A 99 9.67 1.04 -3.40
N GLY A 100 8.75 0.55 -4.22
CA GLY A 100 8.93 -0.64 -5.04
C GLY A 100 10.14 -0.57 -5.97
N PHE A 101 10.48 0.63 -6.49
CA PHE A 101 11.68 0.83 -7.26
C PHE A 101 12.95 0.59 -6.42
N GLY A 102 12.98 1.12 -5.18
CA GLY A 102 14.09 0.86 -4.24
C GLY A 102 14.20 -0.61 -3.86
N ALA A 103 13.06 -1.29 -3.68
CA ALA A 103 12.98 -2.71 -3.33
C ALA A 103 13.52 -3.64 -4.42
N LEU A 104 13.53 -3.24 -5.69
CA LEU A 104 14.19 -4.00 -6.77
C LEU A 104 15.67 -4.28 -6.48
N GLY A 105 16.31 -3.46 -5.64
CA GLY A 105 17.68 -3.69 -5.19
C GLY A 105 17.90 -5.02 -4.47
N LEU A 106 16.84 -5.65 -3.94
CA LEU A 106 16.91 -6.98 -3.33
C LEU A 106 17.12 -8.11 -4.37
N LEU A 107 16.64 -7.90 -5.59
CA LEU A 107 16.71 -8.88 -6.69
C LEU A 107 17.99 -8.75 -7.51
N LEU A 108 18.79 -7.71 -7.25
CA LEU A 108 19.97 -7.36 -8.04
C LEU A 108 21.28 -7.68 -7.30
N PRO A 109 22.38 -7.95 -8.03
CA PRO A 109 23.73 -7.92 -7.45
C PRO A 109 24.03 -6.53 -6.86
N GLU A 110 24.90 -6.46 -5.85
CA GLU A 110 25.17 -5.21 -5.10
C GLU A 110 25.56 -4.01 -5.97
N GLU A 111 26.37 -4.23 -7.00
CA GLU A 111 26.75 -3.15 -7.93
C GLU A 111 25.56 -2.60 -8.71
N ALA A 112 24.68 -3.47 -9.18
CA ALA A 112 23.47 -3.09 -9.91
C ALA A 112 22.48 -2.39 -8.96
N ALA A 113 22.34 -2.87 -7.72
CA ALA A 113 21.53 -2.23 -6.70
C ALA A 113 22.01 -0.81 -6.37
N ARG A 114 23.33 -0.59 -6.26
CA ARG A 114 23.92 0.75 -6.08
C ARG A 114 23.62 1.68 -7.27
N LYS A 115 23.77 1.19 -8.49
CA LYS A 115 23.45 1.95 -9.71
C LYS A 115 21.97 2.34 -9.74
N LEU A 116 21.08 1.38 -9.40
CA LEU A 116 19.65 1.61 -9.35
C LEU A 116 19.27 2.72 -8.36
N GLN A 117 19.84 2.73 -7.16
CA GLN A 117 19.57 3.73 -6.13
C GLN A 117 20.02 5.14 -6.53
N ASN A 118 21.06 5.26 -7.35
CA ASN A 118 21.59 6.54 -7.81
C ASN A 118 20.86 7.07 -9.06
N LEU A 119 20.13 6.22 -9.78
CA LEU A 119 19.48 6.58 -11.04
C LEU A 119 18.49 7.75 -10.93
N PRO A 120 17.57 7.82 -9.95
CA PRO A 120 16.64 8.95 -9.83
C PRO A 120 17.31 10.29 -9.55
N ARG A 121 18.51 10.27 -8.95
CA ARG A 121 19.28 11.48 -8.63
C ARG A 121 20.06 12.01 -9.84
N GLN A 122 20.50 11.12 -10.72
CA GLN A 122 21.27 11.47 -11.91
C GLN A 122 20.39 12.02 -13.03
N MET A 123 19.12 11.60 -13.08
CA MET A 123 18.19 11.97 -14.15
C MET A 123 17.11 12.92 -13.62
N ARG A 124 17.28 14.22 -13.83
CA ARG A 124 16.25 15.23 -13.53
C ARG A 124 14.96 14.90 -14.29
N GLY A 125 13.82 14.85 -13.59
CA GLY A 125 12.52 14.52 -14.18
C GLY A 125 12.19 13.03 -14.25
N PHE A 126 13.14 12.13 -13.96
CA PHE A 126 12.90 10.68 -13.97
C PHE A 126 11.76 10.27 -13.02
N SER A 127 11.70 10.90 -11.83
CA SER A 127 10.64 10.67 -10.87
C SER A 127 9.25 11.10 -11.37
N MET A 128 9.17 12.18 -12.17
CA MET A 128 7.90 12.62 -12.76
C MET A 128 7.39 11.64 -13.81
N ILE A 129 8.28 11.14 -14.66
CA ILE A 129 7.95 10.12 -15.67
C ILE A 129 7.50 8.84 -14.98
N GLY A 130 8.23 8.42 -13.94
CA GLY A 130 7.86 7.26 -13.13
C GLY A 130 6.47 7.40 -12.51
N LEU A 131 6.14 8.56 -11.98
CA LEU A 131 4.81 8.82 -11.40
C LEU A 131 3.69 8.75 -12.46
N LEU A 132 3.93 9.25 -13.67
CA LEU A 132 2.97 9.14 -14.79
C LEU A 132 2.77 7.68 -15.21
N ILE A 133 3.85 6.90 -15.26
CA ILE A 133 3.80 5.46 -15.53
C ILE A 133 3.05 4.74 -14.41
N ALA A 134 3.36 5.06 -13.14
CA ALA A 134 2.66 4.50 -11.99
C ALA A 134 1.17 4.73 -12.05
N TRP A 135 0.76 5.97 -12.36
CA TRP A 135 -0.66 6.33 -12.51
C TRP A 135 -1.35 5.50 -13.60
N ARG A 136 -0.67 5.28 -14.74
CA ARG A 136 -1.23 4.51 -15.86
C ARG A 136 -1.35 3.01 -15.58
N LEU A 137 -0.43 2.46 -14.79
CA LEU A 137 -0.38 1.05 -14.44
C LEU A 137 -1.21 0.72 -13.19
N PHE A 138 -1.63 1.74 -12.42
CA PHE A 138 -2.21 1.52 -11.11
C PHE A 138 -3.56 0.81 -11.18
N ASP A 139 -4.52 1.34 -11.96
CA ASP A 139 -5.88 0.80 -12.01
C ASP A 139 -5.91 -0.69 -12.39
N PRO A 140 -5.26 -1.14 -13.49
CA PRO A 140 -5.28 -2.55 -13.88
C PRO A 140 -4.55 -3.48 -12.90
N LEU A 141 -3.68 -2.93 -12.03
CA LEU A 141 -3.02 -3.70 -10.99
C LEU A 141 -3.77 -3.68 -9.66
N PHE A 142 -4.42 -2.57 -9.33
CA PHE A 142 -5.14 -2.41 -8.08
C PHE A 142 -6.47 -3.15 -8.06
N ASP A 143 -7.25 -3.08 -9.14
CA ASP A 143 -8.58 -3.70 -9.21
C ASP A 143 -8.59 -5.20 -8.88
N PRO A 144 -7.72 -6.04 -9.48
CA PRO A 144 -7.67 -7.45 -9.12
C PRO A 144 -7.20 -7.68 -7.68
N VAL A 145 -6.27 -6.86 -7.16
CA VAL A 145 -5.81 -6.98 -5.77
C VAL A 145 -6.93 -6.59 -4.81
N PHE A 146 -7.69 -5.54 -5.12
CA PHE A 146 -8.83 -5.11 -4.31
C PHE A 146 -9.93 -6.17 -4.28
N THR A 147 -10.27 -6.76 -5.44
CA THR A 147 -11.23 -7.86 -5.54
C THR A 147 -10.78 -9.09 -4.75
N LEU A 148 -9.51 -9.48 -4.86
CA LEU A 148 -8.95 -10.58 -4.07
C LEU A 148 -8.99 -10.28 -2.57
N ALA A 149 -8.70 -9.05 -2.17
CA ALA A 149 -8.75 -8.65 -0.76
C ALA A 149 -10.18 -8.67 -0.20
N LEU A 150 -11.18 -8.27 -1.00
CA LEU A 150 -12.60 -8.40 -0.64
C LEU A 150 -13.03 -9.86 -0.56
N GLY A 151 -12.62 -10.71 -1.50
CA GLY A 151 -12.88 -12.15 -1.46
C GLY A 151 -12.25 -12.85 -0.25
N ALA A 152 -11.06 -12.40 0.17
CA ALA A 152 -10.41 -12.89 1.40
C ALA A 152 -11.12 -12.36 2.65
N LEU A 153 -11.62 -11.13 2.63
CA LEU A 153 -12.38 -10.54 3.74
C LEU A 153 -13.75 -11.19 3.90
N TYR A 154 -14.40 -11.58 2.79
CA TYR A 154 -15.75 -12.12 2.74
C TYR A 154 -15.84 -13.38 1.87
N PRO A 155 -15.32 -14.54 2.32
CA PRO A 155 -15.26 -15.74 1.48
C PRO A 155 -16.63 -16.29 1.05
N SER A 156 -17.68 -15.96 1.80
CA SER A 156 -19.06 -16.43 1.55
C SER A 156 -19.88 -15.47 0.67
N TYR A 157 -19.33 -14.34 0.26
CA TYR A 157 -19.98 -13.34 -0.56
C TYR A 157 -19.22 -13.25 -1.90
N GLY A 158 -19.91 -13.39 -3.01
CA GLY A 158 -19.34 -13.23 -4.35
C GLY A 158 -19.29 -11.75 -4.74
N PHE A 159 -18.22 -11.06 -4.39
CA PHE A 159 -17.96 -9.68 -4.83
C PHE A 159 -17.17 -9.66 -6.15
#